data_6f71471757dda751bc1f245e91751196
#
_entry.id   6f71471757dda751bc1f245e91751196
#
_cell.length_a   1.000
_cell.length_b   1.000
_cell.length_c   1.000
_cell.angle_alpha   90.00
_cell.angle_beta   90.00
_cell.angle_gamma   90.00
#
_symmetry.space_group_name_H-M   'P 1'
#
loop_
_entity.id
_entity.type
_entity.pdbx_description
1 polymer ?
#
loop_
_entity_poly.entity_id
_entity_poly.type
_entity_poly.pdbx_seq_one_letter_code
_entity_poly.pdbx_strand_id
1 'polypeptide(L)'
;MNYSAVNLILAGTAILLLAGVVEKRRHRRNLKAIPIRIMVNGTRGKTSVTRLIAAVLREAGIRTWAKTTGTQAAWILPDGSEMEYRKNRPVNIREQIPFIRRACSDKAGAVVVECMALHPESQRMMAEEFVRPTIEVFTNARVDHVTEIGATEQETVDTLALSIHGDATVVANDARFGAYTAQLVDPSGIEVDDSYVESFAFPMFADNVRQALCVAELLGIDRETALRGMRKARPDVGMCGPFEVGKCLIINGFAANDLDSSRALFEKTVRERGLAGQPVWVLFNNRGDREFRLSEFAPLVRELSERGAQLRVIGENERKVARYFAKKTGVAAQKLDEAPLAWLEKLGASLCVVLCIGNIRGVGRELIEALEGRRQSELNQREQGR
;
A
#
# COMPACT_ATOMS: atom_id res chain seq x y z
N MET A 1 -12.26 -12.41 -53.93
CA MET A 1 -11.94 -12.55 -52.49
C MET A 1 -11.01 -13.74 -52.31
N ASN A 2 -9.89 -13.57 -51.65
CA ASN A 2 -8.89 -14.67 -51.52
C ASN A 2 -9.37 -15.63 -50.39
N TYR A 3 -10.05 -16.71 -50.72
CA TYR A 3 -10.64 -17.68 -49.78
C TYR A 3 -9.61 -18.25 -48.80
N SER A 4 -8.33 -18.36 -49.20
CA SER A 4 -7.25 -18.83 -48.35
C SER A 4 -6.94 -17.84 -47.22
N ALA A 5 -6.97 -16.53 -47.46
CA ALA A 5 -6.77 -15.51 -46.43
C ALA A 5 -7.92 -15.47 -45.41
N VAL A 6 -9.17 -15.64 -45.86
CA VAL A 6 -10.33 -15.73 -44.97
C VAL A 6 -10.26 -16.95 -44.07
N ASN A 7 -9.93 -18.11 -44.64
CA ASN A 7 -9.77 -19.33 -43.84
C ASN A 7 -8.64 -19.25 -42.84
N LEU A 8 -7.52 -18.57 -43.15
CA LEU A 8 -6.41 -18.36 -42.22
C LEU A 8 -6.83 -17.47 -41.06
N ILE A 9 -7.57 -16.39 -41.32
CA ILE A 9 -8.09 -15.48 -40.26
C ILE A 9 -9.08 -16.25 -39.37
N LEU A 10 -10.01 -17.02 -39.95
CA LEU A 10 -10.98 -17.82 -39.18
C LEU A 10 -10.27 -18.85 -38.31
N ALA A 11 -9.29 -19.57 -38.85
CA ALA A 11 -8.52 -20.56 -38.10
C ALA A 11 -7.72 -19.89 -36.96
N GLY A 12 -7.05 -18.77 -37.23
CA GLY A 12 -6.32 -18.00 -36.21
C GLY A 12 -7.25 -17.50 -35.10
N THR A 13 -8.43 -16.96 -35.46
CA THR A 13 -9.42 -16.53 -34.49
C THR A 13 -9.94 -17.71 -33.65
N ALA A 14 -10.24 -18.85 -34.25
CA ALA A 14 -10.67 -20.03 -33.52
C ALA A 14 -9.61 -20.53 -32.52
N ILE A 15 -8.33 -20.54 -32.92
CA ILE A 15 -7.20 -20.91 -32.04
C ILE A 15 -7.13 -19.94 -30.84
N LEU A 16 -7.22 -18.64 -31.07
CA LEU A 16 -7.17 -17.63 -29.99
C LEU A 16 -8.34 -17.77 -29.03
N LEU A 17 -9.56 -17.99 -29.54
CA LEU A 17 -10.76 -18.23 -28.72
C LEU A 17 -10.60 -19.50 -27.88
N LEU A 18 -10.13 -20.59 -28.49
CA LEU A 18 -9.90 -21.85 -27.78
C LEU A 18 -8.84 -21.68 -26.68
N ALA A 19 -7.73 -21.00 -26.98
CA ALA A 19 -6.69 -20.69 -25.99
C ALA A 19 -7.26 -19.89 -24.82
N GLY A 20 -8.09 -18.88 -25.09
CA GLY A 20 -8.77 -18.09 -24.05
C GLY A 20 -9.70 -18.94 -23.17
N VAL A 21 -10.49 -19.85 -23.77
CA VAL A 21 -11.35 -20.78 -23.03
C VAL A 21 -10.53 -21.73 -22.15
N VAL A 22 -9.44 -22.25 -22.67
CA VAL A 22 -8.52 -23.14 -21.92
C VAL A 22 -7.88 -22.38 -20.75
N GLU A 23 -7.38 -21.15 -20.99
CA GLU A 23 -6.83 -20.30 -19.93
C GLU A 23 -7.87 -20.05 -18.82
N LYS A 24 -9.09 -19.63 -19.19
CA LYS A 24 -10.20 -19.37 -18.24
C LYS A 24 -10.56 -20.62 -17.43
N ARG A 25 -10.71 -21.78 -18.07
CA ARG A 25 -11.00 -23.06 -17.40
C ARG A 25 -9.88 -23.45 -16.44
N ARG A 26 -8.63 -23.32 -16.86
CA ARG A 26 -7.47 -23.61 -16.02
C ARG A 26 -7.42 -22.68 -14.82
N HIS A 27 -7.61 -21.37 -15.02
CA HIS A 27 -7.64 -20.38 -13.94
C HIS A 27 -8.74 -20.68 -12.92
N ARG A 28 -9.96 -20.94 -13.35
CA ARG A 28 -11.08 -21.33 -12.48
C ARG A 28 -10.78 -22.61 -11.68
N ARG A 29 -10.11 -23.59 -12.28
CA ARG A 29 -9.68 -24.80 -11.58
C ARG A 29 -8.65 -24.47 -10.49
N ASN A 30 -7.68 -23.62 -10.79
CA ASN A 30 -6.66 -23.18 -9.83
C ASN A 30 -7.30 -22.44 -8.63
N LEU A 31 -8.27 -21.55 -8.90
CA LEU A 31 -9.02 -20.86 -7.83
C LEU A 31 -9.78 -21.84 -6.92
N LYS A 32 -10.43 -22.85 -7.49
CA LYS A 32 -11.15 -23.88 -6.71
C LYS A 32 -10.20 -24.72 -5.85
N ALA A 33 -8.96 -24.88 -6.24
CA ALA A 33 -7.95 -25.63 -5.48
C ALA A 33 -7.39 -24.86 -4.28
N ILE A 34 -7.64 -23.55 -4.19
CA ILE A 34 -7.22 -22.71 -3.06
C ILE A 34 -8.46 -22.37 -2.23
N PRO A 35 -8.64 -22.99 -1.04
CA PRO A 35 -9.89 -22.86 -0.29
C PRO A 35 -10.12 -21.45 0.26
N ILE A 36 -9.09 -20.77 0.74
CA ILE A 36 -9.18 -19.44 1.35
C ILE A 36 -8.68 -18.41 0.34
N ARG A 37 -9.57 -17.56 -0.14
CA ARG A 37 -9.25 -16.50 -1.07
C ARG A 37 -9.77 -15.18 -0.52
N ILE A 38 -8.85 -14.34 -0.06
CA ILE A 38 -9.16 -13.07 0.57
C ILE A 38 -8.80 -11.95 -0.40
N MET A 39 -9.75 -11.06 -0.68
CA MET A 39 -9.49 -9.84 -1.42
C MET A 39 -9.60 -8.64 -0.48
N VAL A 40 -8.58 -7.79 -0.49
CA VAL A 40 -8.55 -6.56 0.32
C VAL A 40 -8.74 -5.38 -0.61
N ASN A 41 -9.84 -4.67 -0.44
CA ASN A 41 -10.27 -3.53 -1.23
C ASN A 41 -10.45 -2.28 -0.35
N GLY A 42 -10.81 -1.15 -0.96
CA GLY A 42 -10.96 0.12 -0.27
C GLY A 42 -10.04 1.21 -0.82
N THR A 43 -10.08 2.39 -0.25
CA THR A 43 -9.28 3.52 -0.76
C THR A 43 -7.90 3.59 -0.09
N ARG A 44 -7.80 3.42 1.21
CA ARG A 44 -6.55 3.50 2.00
C ARG A 44 -6.33 2.26 2.86
N GLY A 45 -5.08 1.94 3.18
CA GLY A 45 -4.75 0.84 4.11
C GLY A 45 -4.70 -0.55 3.50
N LYS A 46 -5.10 -0.76 2.24
CA LYS A 46 -5.14 -2.07 1.56
C LYS A 46 -3.87 -2.89 1.73
N THR A 47 -2.72 -2.30 1.42
CA THR A 47 -1.41 -2.97 1.51
C THR A 47 -1.10 -3.43 2.93
N SER A 48 -1.37 -2.57 3.93
CA SER A 48 -1.14 -2.90 5.35
C SER A 48 -2.03 -4.05 5.78
N VAL A 49 -3.34 -3.99 5.51
CA VAL A 49 -4.30 -5.05 5.87
C VAL A 49 -3.97 -6.36 5.15
N THR A 50 -3.60 -6.32 3.86
CA THR A 50 -3.14 -7.50 3.11
C THR A 50 -1.95 -8.16 3.78
N ARG A 51 -0.96 -7.38 4.22
CA ARG A 51 0.25 -7.87 4.90
C ARG A 51 -0.05 -8.45 6.28
N LEU A 52 -0.91 -7.77 7.07
CA LEU A 52 -1.35 -8.25 8.38
C LEU A 52 -2.06 -9.60 8.26
N ILE A 53 -3.09 -9.70 7.41
CA ILE A 53 -3.85 -10.93 7.21
C ILE A 53 -2.93 -12.06 6.73
N ALA A 54 -2.07 -11.80 5.76
CA ALA A 54 -1.13 -12.80 5.26
C ALA A 54 -0.17 -13.30 6.36
N ALA A 55 0.27 -12.41 7.27
CA ALA A 55 1.13 -12.79 8.38
C ALA A 55 0.38 -13.60 9.45
N VAL A 56 -0.87 -13.24 9.73
CA VAL A 56 -1.78 -14.03 10.60
C VAL A 56 -1.93 -15.45 10.09
N LEU A 57 -2.28 -15.62 8.83
CA LEU A 57 -2.50 -16.94 8.22
C LEU A 57 -1.23 -17.79 8.23
N ARG A 58 -0.07 -17.20 7.97
CA ARG A 58 1.22 -17.89 8.06
C ARG A 58 1.53 -18.35 9.49
N GLU A 59 1.28 -17.47 10.48
CA GLU A 59 1.47 -17.82 11.89
C GLU A 59 0.58 -18.97 12.34
N ALA A 60 -0.64 -19.04 11.80
CA ALA A 60 -1.56 -20.16 12.01
C ALA A 60 -1.18 -21.43 11.24
N GLY A 61 -0.02 -21.47 10.60
CA GLY A 61 0.45 -22.62 9.82
C GLY A 61 -0.20 -22.82 8.46
N ILE A 62 -1.00 -21.86 7.98
CA ILE A 62 -1.63 -21.92 6.68
C ILE A 62 -0.64 -21.44 5.61
N ARG A 63 -0.32 -22.31 4.62
CA ARG A 63 0.55 -21.97 3.50
C ARG A 63 -0.07 -20.86 2.67
N THR A 64 0.39 -19.62 2.88
CA THR A 64 -0.25 -18.42 2.37
C THR A 64 0.63 -17.67 1.38
N TRP A 65 0.09 -17.36 0.21
CA TRP A 65 0.64 -16.42 -0.76
C TRP A 65 -0.13 -15.11 -0.66
N ALA A 66 0.58 -13.97 -0.71
CA ALA A 66 -0.09 -12.68 -0.80
C ALA A 66 0.46 -11.85 -1.96
N LYS A 67 -0.36 -10.92 -2.44
CA LYS A 67 0.00 -9.98 -3.50
C LYS A 67 -0.38 -8.57 -3.11
N THR A 68 0.61 -7.70 -3.05
CA THR A 68 0.44 -6.26 -2.80
C THR A 68 0.66 -5.46 -4.07
N THR A 69 0.04 -4.29 -4.14
CA THR A 69 0.08 -3.39 -5.30
C THR A 69 0.43 -1.95 -4.92
N GLY A 70 0.73 -1.71 -3.65
CA GLY A 70 1.04 -0.41 -3.08
C GLY A 70 2.29 0.25 -3.68
N THR A 71 3.16 0.76 -2.84
CA THR A 71 4.38 1.46 -3.27
C THR A 71 5.28 0.58 -4.12
N GLN A 72 5.43 -0.68 -3.72
CA GLN A 72 6.11 -1.72 -4.47
C GLN A 72 5.18 -2.91 -4.68
N ALA A 73 4.95 -3.24 -5.96
CA ALA A 73 4.15 -4.42 -6.29
C ALA A 73 4.96 -5.69 -6.00
N ALA A 74 4.52 -6.47 -5.03
CA ALA A 74 5.24 -7.65 -4.57
C ALA A 74 4.34 -8.88 -4.42
N TRP A 75 4.92 -10.05 -4.65
CA TRP A 75 4.38 -11.32 -4.16
C TRP A 75 5.06 -11.65 -2.84
N ILE A 76 4.27 -11.91 -1.83
CA ILE A 76 4.73 -12.36 -0.51
C ILE A 76 4.56 -13.88 -0.47
N LEU A 77 5.65 -14.58 -0.27
CA LEU A 77 5.73 -16.02 -0.32
C LEU A 77 5.33 -16.65 1.04
N PRO A 78 5.10 -17.96 1.11
CA PRO A 78 4.72 -18.63 2.37
C PRO A 78 5.75 -18.51 3.50
N ASP A 79 7.02 -18.30 3.19
CA ASP A 79 8.09 -18.03 4.17
C ASP A 79 8.15 -16.56 4.61
N GLY A 80 7.30 -15.70 4.04
CA GLY A 80 7.28 -14.26 4.31
C GLY A 80 8.30 -13.46 3.51
N SER A 81 9.12 -14.10 2.67
CA SER A 81 9.98 -13.37 1.73
C SER A 81 9.15 -12.69 0.63
N GLU A 82 9.71 -11.65 0.04
CA GLU A 82 9.03 -10.84 -0.97
C GLU A 82 9.77 -10.91 -2.30
N MET A 83 9.00 -11.03 -3.37
CA MET A 83 9.50 -11.02 -4.73
C MET A 83 8.80 -9.92 -5.52
N GLU A 84 9.56 -8.95 -6.02
CA GLU A 84 9.03 -7.96 -6.96
C GLU A 84 8.67 -8.64 -8.27
N TYR A 85 7.40 -8.58 -8.67
CA TYR A 85 6.93 -9.27 -9.87
C TYR A 85 6.74 -8.35 -11.09
N ARG A 86 6.79 -7.03 -10.88
CA ARG A 86 6.56 -6.05 -11.93
C ARG A 86 7.80 -5.19 -12.13
N LYS A 87 8.46 -5.40 -13.28
CA LYS A 87 9.49 -4.49 -13.77
C LYS A 87 9.00 -3.89 -15.10
N ASN A 88 8.81 -2.57 -15.14
CA ASN A 88 8.56 -1.80 -16.37
C ASN A 88 7.32 -2.20 -17.19
N ARG A 89 6.25 -2.73 -16.56
CA ARG A 89 4.98 -3.03 -17.24
C ARG A 89 3.85 -2.20 -16.64
N PRO A 90 2.87 -1.76 -17.46
CA PRO A 90 1.68 -1.09 -16.95
C PRO A 90 0.85 -2.03 -16.05
N VAL A 91 0.12 -1.42 -15.11
CA VAL A 91 -0.79 -2.13 -14.19
C VAL A 91 -1.87 -2.85 -14.98
N ASN A 92 -2.10 -4.14 -14.70
CA ASN A 92 -3.13 -4.93 -15.37
C ASN A 92 -3.76 -5.96 -14.41
N ILE A 93 -5.08 -5.97 -14.33
CA ILE A 93 -5.83 -6.92 -13.48
C ILE A 93 -5.57 -8.39 -13.84
N ARG A 94 -5.16 -8.71 -15.09
CA ARG A 94 -4.78 -10.08 -15.49
C ARG A 94 -3.53 -10.63 -14.79
N GLU A 95 -2.77 -9.79 -14.07
CA GLU A 95 -1.63 -10.24 -13.23
C GLU A 95 -2.03 -11.25 -12.15
N GLN A 96 -3.33 -11.35 -11.83
CA GLN A 96 -3.83 -12.36 -10.91
C GLN A 96 -3.71 -13.78 -11.49
N ILE A 97 -3.78 -13.96 -12.80
CA ILE A 97 -3.71 -15.28 -13.44
C ILE A 97 -2.36 -15.98 -13.14
N PRO A 98 -1.20 -15.37 -13.44
CA PRO A 98 0.08 -15.99 -13.11
C PRO A 98 0.30 -16.11 -11.59
N PHE A 99 -0.18 -15.17 -10.78
CA PHE A 99 -0.11 -15.24 -9.32
C PHE A 99 -0.86 -16.46 -8.78
N ILE A 100 -2.16 -16.60 -9.08
CA ILE A 100 -2.99 -17.72 -8.65
C ILE A 100 -2.44 -19.05 -9.17
N ARG A 101 -1.94 -19.09 -10.41
CA ARG A 101 -1.29 -20.29 -10.97
C ARG A 101 -0.08 -20.71 -10.13
N ARG A 102 0.76 -19.74 -9.73
CA ARG A 102 1.96 -20.02 -8.93
C ARG A 102 1.58 -20.49 -7.53
N ALA A 103 0.66 -19.79 -6.85
CA ALA A 103 0.15 -20.17 -5.54
C ALA A 103 -0.46 -21.58 -5.54
N CYS A 104 -1.29 -21.89 -6.56
CA CYS A 104 -1.88 -23.23 -6.72
C CYS A 104 -0.81 -24.31 -6.94
N SER A 105 0.21 -24.04 -7.78
CA SER A 105 1.31 -24.98 -8.02
C SER A 105 2.13 -25.25 -6.75
N ASP A 106 2.17 -24.28 -5.84
CA ASP A 106 2.83 -24.38 -4.54
C ASP A 106 1.90 -24.92 -3.43
N LYS A 107 0.73 -25.44 -3.80
CA LYS A 107 -0.28 -25.99 -2.88
C LYS A 107 -0.68 -25.01 -1.78
N ALA A 108 -0.86 -23.75 -2.10
CA ALA A 108 -1.31 -22.75 -1.16
C ALA A 108 -2.68 -23.11 -0.56
N GLY A 109 -2.79 -23.03 0.77
CA GLY A 109 -4.05 -23.12 1.50
C GLY A 109 -4.82 -21.80 1.47
N ALA A 110 -4.10 -20.68 1.31
CA ALA A 110 -4.70 -19.36 1.24
C ALA A 110 -3.98 -18.44 0.25
N VAL A 111 -4.76 -17.51 -0.32
CA VAL A 111 -4.24 -16.33 -1.03
C VAL A 111 -4.87 -15.06 -0.45
N VAL A 112 -4.06 -14.02 -0.31
CA VAL A 112 -4.52 -12.67 0.09
C VAL A 112 -4.11 -11.69 -1.01
N VAL A 113 -5.09 -11.06 -1.65
CA VAL A 113 -4.87 -10.24 -2.85
C VAL A 113 -5.34 -8.81 -2.59
N GLU A 114 -4.43 -7.85 -2.71
CA GLU A 114 -4.80 -6.45 -2.73
C GLU A 114 -5.49 -6.09 -4.06
N CYS A 115 -6.69 -5.52 -3.98
CA CYS A 115 -7.42 -5.05 -5.15
C CYS A 115 -6.75 -3.80 -5.73
N MET A 116 -6.42 -3.87 -7.01
CA MET A 116 -5.78 -2.80 -7.76
C MET A 116 -6.73 -2.10 -8.74
N ALA A 117 -7.96 -2.56 -8.82
CA ALA A 117 -8.96 -2.02 -9.73
C ALA A 117 -9.45 -0.65 -9.22
N LEU A 118 -9.65 0.29 -10.13
CA LEU A 118 -10.26 1.59 -9.85
C LEU A 118 -11.61 1.70 -10.57
N HIS A 119 -11.66 1.40 -11.86
CA HIS A 119 -12.88 1.51 -12.65
C HIS A 119 -13.92 0.44 -12.26
N PRO A 120 -15.23 0.77 -12.31
CA PRO A 120 -16.35 -0.12 -11.97
C PRO A 120 -16.27 -1.51 -12.62
N GLU A 121 -16.01 -1.56 -13.94
CA GLU A 121 -15.89 -2.84 -14.66
C GLU A 121 -14.69 -3.67 -14.16
N SER A 122 -13.57 -2.99 -13.86
CA SER A 122 -12.38 -3.65 -13.34
C SER A 122 -12.59 -4.20 -11.94
N GLN A 123 -13.37 -3.50 -11.08
CA GLN A 123 -13.79 -3.98 -9.76
C GLN A 123 -14.53 -5.30 -9.88
N ARG A 124 -15.59 -5.34 -10.72
CA ARG A 124 -16.37 -6.55 -10.96
C ARG A 124 -15.53 -7.69 -11.53
N MET A 125 -14.74 -7.41 -12.57
CA MET A 125 -13.88 -8.43 -13.18
C MET A 125 -12.85 -8.99 -12.20
N MET A 126 -12.29 -8.15 -11.35
CA MET A 126 -11.31 -8.56 -10.33
C MET A 126 -11.89 -9.62 -9.41
N ALA A 127 -13.12 -9.42 -8.95
CA ALA A 127 -13.82 -10.35 -8.09
C ALA A 127 -14.35 -11.58 -8.85
N GLU A 128 -15.10 -11.39 -9.93
CA GLU A 128 -15.82 -12.48 -10.59
C GLU A 128 -14.91 -13.44 -11.38
N GLU A 129 -13.88 -12.90 -12.03
CA GLU A 129 -13.07 -13.68 -12.97
C GLU A 129 -11.66 -13.99 -12.43
N PHE A 130 -11.06 -13.10 -11.62
CA PHE A 130 -9.65 -13.24 -11.29
C PHE A 130 -9.36 -13.73 -9.87
N VAL A 131 -10.19 -13.41 -8.87
CA VAL A 131 -9.93 -13.80 -7.47
C VAL A 131 -11.00 -14.72 -6.92
N ARG A 132 -12.28 -14.42 -7.15
CA ARG A 132 -13.45 -15.11 -6.59
C ARG A 132 -13.31 -15.27 -5.08
N PRO A 133 -13.25 -14.15 -4.35
CA PRO A 133 -12.96 -14.18 -2.92
C PRO A 133 -13.98 -15.01 -2.14
N THR A 134 -13.52 -15.65 -1.07
CA THR A 134 -14.35 -16.24 -0.03
C THR A 134 -14.59 -15.25 1.12
N ILE A 135 -13.63 -14.34 1.30
CA ILE A 135 -13.74 -13.21 2.23
C ILE A 135 -13.26 -11.96 1.46
N GLU A 136 -14.01 -10.88 1.61
CA GLU A 136 -13.64 -9.58 1.06
C GLU A 136 -13.56 -8.55 2.19
N VAL A 137 -12.46 -7.81 2.24
CA VAL A 137 -12.21 -6.82 3.29
C VAL A 137 -12.19 -5.44 2.66
N PHE A 138 -13.10 -4.56 3.08
CA PHE A 138 -13.09 -3.14 2.69
C PHE A 138 -12.46 -2.32 3.81
N THR A 139 -11.28 -1.80 3.56
CA THR A 139 -10.52 -1.05 4.56
C THR A 139 -11.19 0.26 4.95
N ASN A 140 -11.63 1.02 3.97
CA ASN A 140 -12.48 2.20 4.10
C ASN A 140 -12.97 2.65 2.71
N ALA A 141 -13.96 3.58 2.70
CA ALA A 141 -14.52 4.17 1.48
C ALA A 141 -14.40 5.71 1.49
N ARG A 142 -13.22 6.23 1.85
CA ARG A 142 -12.94 7.68 1.79
C ARG A 142 -12.86 8.12 0.33
N VAL A 143 -13.25 9.36 0.07
CA VAL A 143 -13.15 9.93 -1.27
C VAL A 143 -11.69 9.95 -1.74
N ASP A 144 -11.41 9.25 -2.82
CA ASP A 144 -10.12 9.15 -3.48
C ASP A 144 -10.33 8.75 -4.95
N HIS A 145 -9.43 9.11 -5.86
CA HIS A 145 -9.58 8.83 -7.29
C HIS A 145 -10.96 9.24 -7.85
N VAL A 146 -11.33 10.50 -7.61
CA VAL A 146 -12.66 11.07 -7.87
C VAL A 146 -13.18 10.78 -9.29
N THR A 147 -12.31 10.75 -10.29
CA THR A 147 -12.66 10.49 -11.69
C THR A 147 -13.01 9.03 -11.97
N GLU A 148 -12.49 8.09 -11.19
CA GLU A 148 -12.63 6.65 -11.42
C GLU A 148 -13.59 5.98 -10.43
N ILE A 149 -13.57 6.43 -9.17
CA ILE A 149 -14.30 5.75 -8.08
C ILE A 149 -15.55 6.54 -7.68
N GLY A 150 -15.47 7.87 -7.59
CA GLY A 150 -16.60 8.73 -7.20
C GLY A 150 -16.17 9.96 -6.43
N ALA A 151 -17.02 10.99 -6.46
CA ALA A 151 -16.79 12.29 -5.83
C ALA A 151 -17.32 12.37 -4.39
N THR A 152 -18.13 11.40 -3.98
CA THR A 152 -18.71 11.28 -2.65
C THR A 152 -18.36 9.94 -2.02
N GLU A 153 -18.42 9.84 -0.70
CA GLU A 153 -18.21 8.57 -0.01
C GLU A 153 -19.26 7.52 -0.42
N GLN A 154 -20.50 7.92 -0.71
CA GLN A 154 -21.54 6.99 -1.15
C GLN A 154 -21.18 6.42 -2.53
N GLU A 155 -20.81 7.26 -3.50
CA GLU A 155 -20.36 6.79 -4.82
C GLU A 155 -19.12 5.91 -4.72
N THR A 156 -18.24 6.19 -3.75
CA THR A 156 -17.08 5.35 -3.46
C THR A 156 -17.52 3.97 -2.97
N VAL A 157 -18.47 3.89 -2.04
CA VAL A 157 -19.04 2.61 -1.58
C VAL A 157 -19.69 1.87 -2.73
N ASP A 158 -20.52 2.55 -3.54
CA ASP A 158 -21.24 1.95 -4.68
C ASP A 158 -20.27 1.32 -5.68
N THR A 159 -19.16 2.01 -5.98
CA THR A 159 -18.14 1.52 -6.90
C THR A 159 -17.35 0.35 -6.32
N LEU A 160 -16.92 0.44 -5.06
CA LEU A 160 -16.19 -0.62 -4.39
C LEU A 160 -17.05 -1.89 -4.23
N ALA A 161 -18.33 -1.72 -3.90
CA ALA A 161 -19.28 -2.82 -3.72
C ALA A 161 -19.49 -3.67 -4.98
N LEU A 162 -19.15 -3.15 -6.17
CA LEU A 162 -19.16 -3.94 -7.41
C LEU A 162 -18.17 -5.12 -7.38
N SER A 163 -17.23 -5.15 -6.46
CA SER A 163 -16.33 -6.28 -6.28
C SER A 163 -16.90 -7.37 -5.36
N ILE A 164 -18.03 -7.16 -4.69
CA ILE A 164 -18.64 -8.16 -3.82
C ILE A 164 -19.07 -9.37 -4.66
N HIS A 165 -18.49 -10.52 -4.35
CA HIS A 165 -18.65 -11.74 -5.15
C HIS A 165 -19.49 -12.80 -4.46
N GLY A 166 -20.66 -13.12 -5.02
CA GLY A 166 -21.49 -14.24 -4.59
C GLY A 166 -21.78 -14.19 -3.08
N ASP A 167 -21.50 -15.31 -2.40
CA ASP A 167 -21.72 -15.49 -0.96
C ASP A 167 -20.46 -15.16 -0.13
N ALA A 168 -19.54 -14.35 -0.64
CA ALA A 168 -18.34 -13.95 0.09
C ALA A 168 -18.72 -13.21 1.37
N THR A 169 -18.06 -13.57 2.48
CA THR A 169 -18.18 -12.80 3.72
C THR A 169 -17.48 -11.46 3.52
N VAL A 170 -18.17 -10.36 3.81
CA VAL A 170 -17.65 -9.00 3.69
C VAL A 170 -17.28 -8.46 5.07
N VAL A 171 -16.06 -8.02 5.25
CA VAL A 171 -15.57 -7.36 6.47
C VAL A 171 -15.41 -5.88 6.18
N ALA A 172 -16.18 -5.03 6.83
CA ALA A 172 -16.09 -3.57 6.70
C ALA A 172 -16.64 -2.85 7.92
N ASN A 173 -15.99 -1.75 8.32
CA ASN A 173 -16.49 -0.85 9.37
C ASN A 173 -17.65 0.05 8.86
N ASP A 174 -17.87 0.10 7.56
CA ASP A 174 -18.85 0.96 6.92
C ASP A 174 -20.15 0.20 6.67
N ALA A 175 -21.17 0.50 7.45
CA ALA A 175 -22.47 -0.16 7.38
C ALA A 175 -23.19 -0.02 6.02
N ARG A 176 -22.78 0.96 5.19
CA ARG A 176 -23.36 1.16 3.84
C ARG A 176 -23.14 -0.05 2.93
N PHE A 177 -22.11 -0.85 3.14
CA PHE A 177 -21.90 -2.11 2.41
C PHE A 177 -23.01 -3.14 2.65
N GLY A 178 -23.76 -3.02 3.76
CA GLY A 178 -24.94 -3.86 4.05
C GLY A 178 -26.08 -3.77 3.01
N ALA A 179 -26.12 -2.71 2.20
CA ALA A 179 -27.06 -2.59 1.08
C ALA A 179 -26.72 -3.55 -0.09
N TYR A 180 -25.49 -4.09 -0.16
CA TYR A 180 -24.98 -4.91 -1.26
C TYR A 180 -24.77 -6.38 -0.88
N THR A 181 -24.77 -6.70 0.41
CA THR A 181 -24.59 -8.07 0.90
C THR A 181 -25.26 -8.28 2.25
N ALA A 182 -25.85 -9.46 2.43
CA ALA A 182 -26.32 -9.93 3.74
C ALA A 182 -25.21 -10.53 4.60
N GLN A 183 -24.00 -10.70 4.05
CA GLN A 183 -22.85 -11.33 4.70
C GLN A 183 -21.84 -10.27 5.23
N LEU A 184 -22.34 -9.10 5.66
CA LEU A 184 -21.51 -8.06 6.26
C LEU A 184 -21.18 -8.38 7.71
N VAL A 185 -19.90 -8.28 8.05
CA VAL A 185 -19.36 -8.39 9.41
C VAL A 185 -18.66 -7.08 9.74
N ASP A 186 -19.09 -6.42 10.79
CA ASP A 186 -18.50 -5.16 11.28
C ASP A 186 -17.40 -5.46 12.32
N PRO A 187 -16.12 -5.14 12.03
CA PRO A 187 -15.03 -5.34 12.97
C PRO A 187 -14.93 -4.27 14.07
N SER A 188 -15.79 -3.25 14.09
CA SER A 188 -15.69 -2.09 15.00
C SER A 188 -15.78 -2.49 16.48
N GLY A 189 -16.50 -3.58 16.80
CA GLY A 189 -16.65 -4.09 18.16
C GLY A 189 -15.43 -4.87 18.68
N ILE A 190 -14.42 -5.12 17.83
CA ILE A 190 -13.22 -5.83 18.26
C ILE A 190 -12.31 -4.87 19.03
N GLU A 191 -12.11 -5.15 20.31
CA GLU A 191 -11.19 -4.36 21.14
C GLU A 191 -9.75 -4.55 20.69
N VAL A 192 -9.01 -3.48 20.55
CA VAL A 192 -7.58 -3.46 20.25
C VAL A 192 -6.90 -2.50 21.22
N ASP A 193 -5.92 -3.00 21.92
CA ASP A 193 -5.10 -2.23 22.84
C ASP A 193 -4.24 -1.23 22.07
N ASP A 194 -4.28 0.04 22.47
CA ASP A 194 -3.47 1.09 21.86
C ASP A 194 -1.97 0.79 21.98
N SER A 195 -1.52 0.22 23.10
CA SER A 195 -0.13 -0.19 23.28
C SER A 195 0.31 -1.26 22.28
N TYR A 196 -0.62 -2.14 21.85
CA TYR A 196 -0.34 -3.08 20.78
C TYR A 196 -0.17 -2.38 19.43
N VAL A 197 -1.02 -1.42 19.11
CA VAL A 197 -0.90 -0.63 17.86
C VAL A 197 0.41 0.17 17.85
N GLU A 198 0.79 0.75 18.97
CA GLU A 198 2.03 1.50 19.14
C GLU A 198 3.29 0.61 19.08
N SER A 199 3.17 -0.68 19.37
CA SER A 199 4.29 -1.64 19.33
C SER A 199 4.81 -1.94 17.93
N PHE A 200 4.09 -1.55 16.88
CA PHE A 200 4.59 -1.70 15.50
C PHE A 200 5.72 -0.71 15.22
N ALA A 201 6.80 -1.20 14.61
CA ALA A 201 7.94 -0.38 14.21
C ALA A 201 7.62 0.61 13.06
N PHE A 202 6.37 0.65 12.59
CA PHE A 202 5.87 1.48 11.50
C PHE A 202 4.44 1.97 11.82
N PRO A 203 3.99 3.06 11.20
CA PRO A 203 2.66 3.59 11.46
C PRO A 203 1.57 2.54 11.21
N MET A 204 0.79 2.23 12.25
CA MET A 204 -0.31 1.29 12.20
C MET A 204 -1.58 1.97 12.72
N PHE A 205 -2.73 1.58 12.18
CA PHE A 205 -4.04 2.07 12.59
C PHE A 205 -4.82 0.92 13.24
N ALA A 206 -5.54 1.23 14.32
CA ALA A 206 -6.34 0.24 15.05
C ALA A 206 -7.35 -0.46 14.14
N ASP A 207 -7.96 0.24 13.19
CA ASP A 207 -8.92 -0.34 12.25
C ASP A 207 -8.30 -1.41 11.35
N ASN A 208 -7.05 -1.23 10.91
CA ASN A 208 -6.35 -2.26 10.14
C ASN A 208 -6.13 -3.54 10.96
N VAL A 209 -5.83 -3.36 12.26
CA VAL A 209 -5.66 -4.47 13.20
C VAL A 209 -7.00 -5.16 13.46
N ARG A 210 -8.08 -4.40 13.69
CA ARG A 210 -9.44 -4.93 13.88
C ARG A 210 -9.89 -5.78 12.69
N GLN A 211 -9.69 -5.29 11.47
CA GLN A 211 -10.03 -6.02 10.25
C GLN A 211 -9.24 -7.34 10.12
N ALA A 212 -7.95 -7.33 10.45
CA ALA A 212 -7.14 -8.55 10.42
C ALA A 212 -7.56 -9.53 11.52
N LEU A 213 -7.92 -9.07 12.71
CA LEU A 213 -8.49 -9.89 13.79
C LEU A 213 -9.84 -10.48 13.39
N CYS A 214 -10.73 -9.69 12.80
CA CYS A 214 -12.02 -10.16 12.32
C CYS A 214 -11.86 -11.32 11.32
N VAL A 215 -10.93 -11.18 10.36
CA VAL A 215 -10.62 -12.27 9.42
C VAL A 215 -10.07 -13.49 10.14
N ALA A 216 -9.24 -13.31 11.18
CA ALA A 216 -8.73 -14.42 11.99
C ALA A 216 -9.87 -15.17 12.70
N GLU A 217 -10.78 -14.44 13.34
CA GLU A 217 -11.97 -15.00 14.02
C GLU A 217 -12.87 -15.77 13.04
N LEU A 218 -13.15 -15.22 11.87
CA LEU A 218 -13.92 -15.89 10.80
C LEU A 218 -13.29 -17.21 10.33
N LEU A 219 -11.97 -17.34 10.45
CA LEU A 219 -11.23 -18.54 10.06
C LEU A 219 -10.90 -19.45 11.27
N GLY A 220 -11.42 -19.15 12.46
CA GLY A 220 -11.18 -19.94 13.66
C GLY A 220 -9.74 -19.87 14.20
N ILE A 221 -9.00 -18.82 13.84
CA ILE A 221 -7.64 -18.57 14.34
C ILE A 221 -7.75 -17.81 15.66
N ASP A 222 -7.11 -18.33 16.70
CA ASP A 222 -7.13 -17.70 18.01
C ASP A 222 -6.43 -16.32 17.99
N ARG A 223 -6.91 -15.45 18.89
CA ARG A 223 -6.46 -14.06 18.98
C ARG A 223 -4.96 -13.93 19.24
N GLU A 224 -4.40 -14.78 20.09
CA GLU A 224 -2.98 -14.72 20.45
C GLU A 224 -2.10 -15.04 19.24
N THR A 225 -2.45 -16.09 18.49
CA THR A 225 -1.79 -16.44 17.23
C THR A 225 -1.93 -15.30 16.20
N ALA A 226 -3.10 -14.68 16.10
CA ALA A 226 -3.32 -13.55 15.20
C ALA A 226 -2.44 -12.35 15.56
N LEU A 227 -2.42 -11.94 16.82
CA LEU A 227 -1.58 -10.83 17.30
C LEU A 227 -0.08 -11.12 17.09
N ARG A 228 0.35 -12.32 17.40
CA ARG A 228 1.74 -12.77 17.20
C ARG A 228 2.13 -12.76 15.73
N GLY A 229 1.23 -13.19 14.85
CA GLY A 229 1.43 -13.17 13.40
C GLY A 229 1.54 -11.75 12.86
N MET A 230 0.66 -10.85 13.25
CA MET A 230 0.68 -9.45 12.79
C MET A 230 1.99 -8.73 13.14
N ARG A 231 2.60 -9.01 14.31
CA ARG A 231 3.92 -8.44 14.67
C ARG A 231 5.05 -8.86 13.71
N LYS A 232 4.90 -9.99 13.03
CA LYS A 232 5.86 -10.47 12.00
C LYS A 232 5.61 -9.89 10.61
N ALA A 233 4.54 -9.10 10.45
CA ALA A 233 4.24 -8.43 9.18
C ALA A 233 5.32 -7.38 8.88
N ARG A 234 5.88 -7.44 7.68
CA ARG A 234 6.80 -6.40 7.20
C ARG A 234 5.99 -5.20 6.69
N PRO A 235 6.42 -3.96 6.95
CA PRO A 235 5.78 -2.79 6.36
C PRO A 235 5.97 -2.75 4.84
N ASP A 236 5.13 -2.00 4.14
CA ASP A 236 5.44 -1.57 2.78
C ASP A 236 6.70 -0.68 2.83
N VAL A 237 7.55 -0.76 1.81
CA VAL A 237 8.80 0.04 1.72
C VAL A 237 8.54 1.53 1.95
N GLY A 238 7.35 2.01 1.57
CA GLY A 238 6.95 3.37 1.83
C GLY A 238 6.51 3.69 3.26
N MET A 239 6.25 2.69 4.09
CA MET A 239 5.71 2.84 5.44
C MET A 239 6.75 2.56 6.54
N CYS A 240 8.02 2.47 6.16
CA CYS A 240 9.08 2.28 7.14
C CYS A 240 9.10 3.44 8.14
N GLY A 241 9.24 3.11 9.42
CA GLY A 241 9.26 4.07 10.52
C GLY A 241 10.38 5.11 10.39
N PRO A 242 10.45 6.08 11.29
CA PRO A 242 11.45 7.12 11.21
C PRO A 242 12.86 6.53 11.20
N PHE A 243 13.74 7.19 10.45
CA PHE A 243 15.17 6.86 10.39
C PHE A 243 15.99 7.88 11.14
N GLU A 244 17.14 7.47 11.60
CA GLU A 244 18.11 8.36 12.24
C GLU A 244 19.40 8.40 11.40
N VAL A 245 19.86 9.60 11.08
CA VAL A 245 21.15 9.84 10.43
C VAL A 245 21.93 10.83 11.30
N GLY A 246 22.88 10.34 12.07
CA GLY A 246 23.52 11.13 13.12
C GLY A 246 22.47 11.59 14.15
N LYS A 247 22.34 12.91 14.33
CA LYS A 247 21.35 13.53 15.23
C LYS A 247 20.05 13.94 14.50
N CYS A 248 19.97 13.73 13.20
CA CYS A 248 18.79 14.10 12.41
C CYS A 248 17.76 12.97 12.37
N LEU A 249 16.52 13.28 12.72
CA LEU A 249 15.37 12.37 12.58
C LEU A 249 14.71 12.57 11.23
N ILE A 250 14.59 11.52 10.44
CA ILE A 250 13.93 11.53 9.12
C ILE A 250 12.60 10.84 9.23
N ILE A 251 11.52 11.57 8.97
CA ILE A 251 10.14 11.09 8.97
C ILE A 251 9.73 10.78 7.52
N ASN A 252 9.54 9.49 7.22
CA ASN A 252 9.18 9.05 5.89
C ASN A 252 7.68 9.21 5.62
N GLY A 253 7.28 10.36 5.14
CA GLY A 253 5.93 10.66 4.68
C GLY A 253 5.74 10.51 3.16
N PHE A 254 6.74 10.03 2.39
CA PHE A 254 6.61 9.86 0.92
C PHE A 254 5.48 8.94 0.51
N ALA A 255 5.12 7.97 1.34
CA ALA A 255 4.02 7.05 1.10
C ALA A 255 2.71 7.49 1.74
N ALA A 256 2.73 8.49 2.59
CA ALA A 256 1.52 9.17 3.03
C ALA A 256 0.94 9.91 1.82
N ASN A 257 -0.16 9.37 1.29
CA ASN A 257 -0.69 9.81 0.00
C ASN A 257 -1.55 11.08 0.09
N ASP A 258 -1.64 11.70 1.26
CA ASP A 258 -2.43 12.92 1.51
C ASP A 258 -1.80 13.79 2.60
N LEU A 259 -2.25 15.03 2.63
CA LEU A 259 -1.80 16.06 3.55
C LEU A 259 -2.05 15.69 5.02
N ASP A 260 -3.25 15.19 5.34
CA ASP A 260 -3.66 14.93 6.73
C ASP A 260 -2.89 13.76 7.33
N SER A 261 -2.69 12.68 6.55
CA SER A 261 -1.84 11.56 6.97
C SER A 261 -0.39 12.00 7.20
N SER A 262 0.14 12.88 6.33
CA SER A 262 1.51 13.40 6.47
C SER A 262 1.65 14.29 7.69
N ARG A 263 0.66 15.14 7.96
CA ARG A 263 0.60 16.00 9.16
C ARG A 263 0.54 15.14 10.43
N ALA A 264 -0.39 14.20 10.48
CA ALA A 264 -0.58 13.32 11.65
C ALA A 264 0.70 12.51 11.95
N LEU A 265 1.36 11.99 10.92
CA LEU A 265 2.63 11.29 11.04
C LEU A 265 3.73 12.18 11.63
N PHE A 266 3.85 13.41 11.11
CA PHE A 266 4.83 14.39 11.60
C PHE A 266 4.57 14.76 13.07
N GLU A 267 3.35 15.17 13.40
CA GLU A 267 3.01 15.62 14.76
C GLU A 267 3.15 14.49 15.78
N LYS A 268 2.69 13.28 15.44
CA LYS A 268 2.86 12.10 16.29
C LYS A 268 4.33 11.84 16.55
N THR A 269 5.14 11.74 15.50
CA THR A 269 6.56 11.38 15.62
C THR A 269 7.36 12.44 16.40
N VAL A 270 7.13 13.73 16.14
CA VAL A 270 7.80 14.82 16.85
C VAL A 270 7.44 14.81 18.34
N ARG A 271 6.18 14.57 18.68
CA ARG A 271 5.72 14.48 20.07
C ARG A 271 6.32 13.27 20.79
N GLU A 272 6.25 12.09 20.21
CA GLU A 272 6.78 10.85 20.80
C GLU A 272 8.29 10.88 21.02
N ARG A 273 9.02 11.60 20.15
CA ARG A 273 10.48 11.75 20.26
C ARG A 273 10.93 12.96 21.04
N GLY A 274 10.01 13.78 21.57
CA GLY A 274 10.34 14.98 22.34
C GLY A 274 11.09 16.05 21.53
N LEU A 275 10.83 16.13 20.21
CA LEU A 275 11.55 17.01 19.28
C LEU A 275 10.80 18.31 18.96
N ALA A 276 9.81 18.68 19.76
CA ALA A 276 9.10 19.95 19.60
C ALA A 276 10.07 21.14 19.67
N GLY A 277 9.93 22.07 18.73
CA GLY A 277 10.79 23.26 18.64
C GLY A 277 12.17 23.06 18.01
N GLN A 278 12.51 21.85 17.59
CA GLN A 278 13.74 21.61 16.84
C GLN A 278 13.63 22.12 15.39
N PRO A 279 14.76 22.46 14.73
CA PRO A 279 14.77 22.85 13.33
C PRO A 279 14.12 21.78 12.44
N VAL A 280 13.20 22.22 11.57
CA VAL A 280 12.46 21.33 10.66
C VAL A 280 12.84 21.60 9.21
N TRP A 281 13.04 20.55 8.46
CA TRP A 281 13.21 20.55 7.03
C TRP A 281 12.07 19.78 6.37
N VAL A 282 11.56 20.27 5.26
CA VAL A 282 10.63 19.55 4.39
C VAL A 282 11.38 19.14 3.13
N LEU A 283 11.43 17.85 2.85
CA LEU A 283 11.98 17.29 1.62
C LEU A 283 10.84 16.84 0.71
N PHE A 284 10.57 17.61 -0.33
CA PHE A 284 9.47 17.33 -1.27
C PHE A 284 10.00 16.61 -2.50
N ASN A 285 9.52 15.38 -2.75
CA ASN A 285 9.86 14.61 -3.95
C ASN A 285 8.76 14.73 -5.01
N ASN A 286 9.07 15.34 -6.16
CA ASN A 286 8.13 15.54 -7.25
C ASN A 286 8.19 14.48 -8.34
N ARG A 287 7.02 14.21 -8.93
CA ARG A 287 6.85 13.43 -10.18
C ARG A 287 6.07 14.24 -11.18
N GLY A 288 6.53 14.25 -12.44
CA GLY A 288 5.91 15.02 -13.51
C GLY A 288 4.47 14.60 -13.84
N ASP A 289 4.15 13.32 -13.68
CA ASP A 289 2.80 12.76 -13.91
C ASP A 289 1.83 12.97 -12.74
N ARG A 290 2.26 13.61 -11.63
CA ARG A 290 1.46 13.87 -10.43
C ARG A 290 1.58 15.31 -9.92
N GLU A 291 1.58 16.27 -10.82
CA GLU A 291 1.70 17.70 -10.49
C GLU A 291 0.57 18.21 -9.56
N PHE A 292 -0.60 17.57 -9.54
CA PHE A 292 -1.70 17.92 -8.63
C PHE A 292 -1.27 17.83 -7.14
N ARG A 293 -0.29 17.00 -6.79
CA ARG A 293 0.24 16.91 -5.42
C ARG A 293 0.91 18.21 -4.94
N LEU A 294 1.37 19.05 -5.84
CA LEU A 294 1.90 20.36 -5.46
C LEU A 294 0.82 21.21 -4.76
N SER A 295 -0.40 21.23 -5.32
CA SER A 295 -1.52 21.96 -4.72
C SER A 295 -2.04 21.28 -3.45
N GLU A 296 -2.03 19.96 -3.39
CA GLU A 296 -2.45 19.16 -2.23
C GLU A 296 -1.54 19.43 -1.01
N PHE A 297 -0.22 19.43 -1.19
CA PHE A 297 0.73 19.63 -0.09
C PHE A 297 1.07 21.09 0.21
N ALA A 298 0.69 22.05 -0.62
CA ALA A 298 0.97 23.47 -0.42
C ALA A 298 0.51 24.01 0.95
N PRO A 299 -0.67 23.65 1.48
CA PRO A 299 -1.10 24.09 2.82
C PRO A 299 -0.16 23.60 3.93
N LEU A 300 0.26 22.33 3.91
CA LEU A 300 1.19 21.78 4.91
C LEU A 300 2.58 22.43 4.83
N VAL A 301 3.09 22.64 3.62
CA VAL A 301 4.37 23.33 3.42
C VAL A 301 4.31 24.74 3.97
N ARG A 302 3.22 25.49 3.75
CA ARG A 302 3.02 26.82 4.30
C ARG A 302 3.00 26.78 5.84
N GLU A 303 2.15 25.94 6.41
CA GLU A 303 2.01 25.78 7.85
C GLU A 303 3.35 25.51 8.55
N LEU A 304 4.13 24.52 8.03
CA LEU A 304 5.42 24.19 8.61
C LEU A 304 6.45 25.32 8.44
N SER A 305 6.39 26.03 7.31
CA SER A 305 7.32 27.15 7.07
C SER A 305 7.01 28.36 7.94
N GLU A 306 5.75 28.62 8.27
CA GLU A 306 5.35 29.62 9.27
C GLU A 306 5.92 29.29 10.66
N ARG A 307 6.18 28.00 10.92
CA ARG A 307 6.88 27.49 12.11
C ARG A 307 8.42 27.45 11.94
N GLY A 308 8.97 28.01 10.85
CA GLY A 308 10.40 28.09 10.58
C GLY A 308 11.00 26.94 9.77
N ALA A 309 10.18 26.05 9.22
CA ALA A 309 10.70 24.95 8.41
C ALA A 309 11.26 25.45 7.06
N GLN A 310 12.34 24.83 6.62
CA GLN A 310 12.96 25.07 5.32
C GLN A 310 12.54 23.98 4.31
N LEU A 311 12.33 24.39 3.04
CA LEU A 311 11.90 23.47 1.99
C LEU A 311 13.04 23.14 1.02
N ARG A 312 13.25 21.84 0.80
CA ARG A 312 14.11 21.30 -0.28
C ARG A 312 13.27 20.47 -1.24
N VAL A 313 13.61 20.54 -2.51
CA VAL A 313 12.90 19.83 -3.59
C VAL A 313 13.86 18.87 -4.29
N ILE A 314 13.39 17.65 -4.51
CA ILE A 314 14.07 16.59 -5.27
C ILE A 314 13.11 15.99 -6.32
N GLY A 315 13.65 15.18 -7.22
CA GLY A 315 12.86 14.46 -8.24
C GLY A 315 12.78 15.23 -9.56
N GLU A 316 11.62 15.17 -10.21
CA GLU A 316 11.44 15.76 -11.54
C GLU A 316 11.02 17.24 -11.47
N ASN A 317 11.51 18.04 -12.42
CA ASN A 317 11.12 19.45 -12.57
C ASN A 317 11.38 20.35 -11.33
N GLU A 318 12.40 20.08 -10.56
CA GLU A 318 12.72 20.71 -9.26
C GLU A 318 12.63 22.24 -9.29
N ARG A 319 13.17 22.90 -10.34
CA ARG A 319 13.13 24.38 -10.49
C ARG A 319 11.70 24.90 -10.70
N LYS A 320 10.85 24.16 -11.41
CA LYS A 320 9.43 24.51 -11.61
C LYS A 320 8.67 24.37 -10.29
N VAL A 321 8.93 23.30 -9.57
CA VAL A 321 8.33 23.00 -8.26
C VAL A 321 8.74 24.07 -7.23
N ALA A 322 10.00 24.39 -7.12
CA ALA A 322 10.50 25.45 -6.23
C ALA A 322 9.81 26.80 -6.50
N ARG A 323 9.69 27.18 -7.78
CA ARG A 323 8.97 28.40 -8.16
C ARG A 323 7.48 28.35 -7.83
N TYR A 324 6.85 27.16 -7.97
CA TYR A 324 5.44 26.98 -7.61
C TYR A 324 5.23 27.24 -6.11
N PHE A 325 6.01 26.61 -5.24
CA PHE A 325 5.91 26.81 -3.78
C PHE A 325 6.20 28.26 -3.40
N ALA A 326 7.24 28.88 -3.94
CA ALA A 326 7.54 30.29 -3.68
C ALA A 326 6.36 31.22 -4.05
N LYS A 327 5.72 30.98 -5.22
CA LYS A 327 4.57 31.79 -5.67
C LYS A 327 3.30 31.52 -4.87
N LYS A 328 3.02 30.26 -4.52
CA LYS A 328 1.74 29.86 -3.90
C LYS A 328 1.74 29.92 -2.36
N THR A 329 2.88 29.73 -1.74
CA THR A 329 3.01 29.67 -0.27
C THR A 329 3.86 30.76 0.32
N GLY A 330 4.58 31.52 -0.51
CA GLY A 330 5.57 32.51 -0.04
C GLY A 330 6.88 31.88 0.49
N VAL A 331 6.98 30.54 0.44
CA VAL A 331 8.12 29.81 0.99
C VAL A 331 9.25 29.72 0.00
N ALA A 332 10.45 30.14 0.41
CA ALA A 332 11.66 29.97 -0.39
C ALA A 332 12.02 28.48 -0.47
N ALA A 333 11.71 27.87 -1.61
CA ALA A 333 12.06 26.50 -1.90
C ALA A 333 13.34 26.45 -2.72
N GLN A 334 14.24 25.56 -2.40
CA GLN A 334 15.49 25.35 -3.12
C GLN A 334 15.56 23.90 -3.62
N LYS A 335 16.09 23.68 -4.82
CA LYS A 335 16.47 22.34 -5.24
C LYS A 335 17.63 21.84 -4.38
N LEU A 336 17.73 20.55 -4.26
CA LEU A 336 18.90 19.94 -3.63
C LEU A 336 20.00 19.77 -4.69
N ASP A 337 21.18 20.33 -4.43
CA ASP A 337 22.31 20.30 -5.39
C ASP A 337 23.24 19.08 -5.19
N GLU A 338 22.91 18.20 -4.26
CA GLU A 338 23.67 17.00 -3.92
C GLU A 338 22.74 15.78 -3.75
N ALA A 339 23.33 14.59 -3.62
CA ALA A 339 22.55 13.38 -3.34
C ALA A 339 21.81 13.51 -2.00
N PRO A 340 20.51 13.14 -1.92
CA PRO A 340 19.72 13.34 -0.72
C PRO A 340 20.32 12.71 0.53
N LEU A 341 20.94 11.53 0.42
CA LEU A 341 21.59 10.87 1.55
C LEU A 341 22.80 11.67 2.07
N ALA A 342 23.63 12.19 1.17
CA ALA A 342 24.79 13.02 1.56
C ALA A 342 24.35 14.32 2.25
N TRP A 343 23.25 14.91 1.78
CA TRP A 343 22.65 16.07 2.45
C TRP A 343 22.14 15.72 3.85
N LEU A 344 21.47 14.58 4.03
CA LEU A 344 21.03 14.13 5.36
C LEU A 344 22.21 13.87 6.31
N GLU A 345 23.30 13.32 5.79
CA GLU A 345 24.54 13.12 6.57
C GLU A 345 25.11 14.44 7.11
N LYS A 346 25.11 15.49 6.29
CA LYS A 346 25.52 16.83 6.72
C LYS A 346 24.58 17.41 7.78
N LEU A 347 23.27 17.25 7.60
CA LEU A 347 22.28 17.68 8.59
C LEU A 347 22.41 16.90 9.90
N GLY A 348 22.82 15.63 9.85
CA GLY A 348 23.01 14.77 11.01
C GLY A 348 24.09 15.24 12.01
N ALA A 349 24.89 16.23 11.66
CA ALA A 349 25.80 16.90 12.62
C ALA A 349 25.04 17.64 13.72
N SER A 350 23.80 18.08 13.46
CA SER A 350 22.96 18.84 14.38
C SER A 350 21.60 18.17 14.58
N LEU A 351 21.00 18.43 15.75
CA LEU A 351 19.64 17.92 16.03
C LEU A 351 18.63 18.64 15.14
N CYS A 352 17.93 17.88 14.31
CA CYS A 352 16.89 18.40 13.42
C CYS A 352 15.90 17.32 13.03
N VAL A 353 14.81 17.72 12.40
CA VAL A 353 13.77 16.82 11.86
C VAL A 353 13.64 17.08 10.36
N VAL A 354 13.63 16.03 9.56
CA VAL A 354 13.32 16.09 8.12
C VAL A 354 12.01 15.36 7.85
N LEU A 355 11.00 16.07 7.40
CA LEU A 355 9.75 15.47 6.90
C LEU A 355 9.86 15.28 5.40
N CYS A 356 9.84 14.03 4.97
CA CYS A 356 9.82 13.63 3.54
C CYS A 356 8.38 13.52 3.06
N ILE A 357 7.95 14.27 2.04
CA ILE A 357 6.58 14.28 1.49
C ILE A 357 6.57 14.32 -0.04
N GLY A 358 5.40 14.15 -0.64
CA GLY A 358 5.19 14.16 -2.08
C GLY A 358 5.04 12.77 -2.64
N ASN A 359 5.99 12.27 -3.42
CA ASN A 359 5.94 10.96 -4.04
C ASN A 359 7.10 10.09 -3.59
N ILE A 360 6.87 8.79 -3.41
CA ILE A 360 7.96 7.88 -3.04
C ILE A 360 8.80 7.42 -4.24
N ARG A 361 8.23 7.34 -5.45
CA ARG A 361 8.95 6.81 -6.63
C ARG A 361 10.13 7.69 -7.07
N GLY A 362 11.08 7.10 -7.78
CA GLY A 362 12.32 7.76 -8.23
C GLY A 362 13.25 8.03 -7.04
N VAL A 363 13.78 9.22 -6.96
CA VAL A 363 14.78 9.65 -5.96
C VAL A 363 14.33 9.41 -4.52
N GLY A 364 13.03 9.55 -4.23
CA GLY A 364 12.48 9.28 -2.89
C GLY A 364 12.62 7.81 -2.50
N ARG A 365 12.38 6.88 -3.44
CA ARG A 365 12.55 5.45 -3.21
C ARG A 365 14.00 5.07 -2.98
N GLU A 366 14.90 5.58 -3.82
CA GLU A 366 16.34 5.35 -3.68
C GLU A 366 16.84 5.81 -2.31
N LEU A 367 16.36 6.95 -1.84
CA LEU A 367 16.70 7.46 -0.51
C LEU A 367 16.21 6.53 0.60
N ILE A 368 14.95 6.07 0.55
CA ILE A 368 14.41 5.19 1.59
C ILE A 368 15.11 3.83 1.60
N GLU A 369 15.38 3.24 0.43
CA GLU A 369 16.14 1.98 0.31
C GLU A 369 17.56 2.12 0.90
N ALA A 370 18.21 3.25 0.68
CA ALA A 370 19.54 3.52 1.25
C ALA A 370 19.48 3.67 2.79
N LEU A 371 18.46 4.34 3.33
CA LEU A 371 18.25 4.48 4.76
C LEU A 371 17.94 3.14 5.44
N GLU A 372 17.14 2.31 4.81
CA GLU A 372 16.85 0.93 5.27
C GLU A 372 18.08 0.06 5.30
N GLY A 373 18.89 0.10 4.22
CA GLY A 373 20.14 -0.64 4.13
C GLY A 373 21.10 -0.28 5.27
N ARG A 374 21.20 1.01 5.62
CA ARG A 374 21.99 1.48 6.79
C ARG A 374 21.46 0.91 8.09
N ARG A 375 20.15 1.05 8.34
CA ARG A 375 19.53 0.54 9.57
C ARG A 375 19.77 -0.97 9.73
N GLN A 376 19.65 -1.74 8.65
CA GLN A 376 19.89 -3.18 8.70
C GLN A 376 21.36 -3.50 9.00
N SER A 377 22.28 -2.75 8.41
CA SER A 377 23.73 -2.92 8.66
C SER A 377 24.09 -2.62 10.12
N GLU A 378 23.52 -1.56 10.70
CA GLU A 378 23.73 -1.19 12.11
C GLU A 378 23.16 -2.24 13.07
N LEU A 379 21.97 -2.82 12.74
CA LEU A 379 21.38 -3.90 13.54
C LEU A 379 22.25 -5.16 13.51
N ASN A 380 22.71 -5.56 12.34
CA ASN A 380 23.58 -6.73 12.18
C ASN A 380 24.92 -6.56 12.93
N GLN A 381 25.49 -5.36 12.94
CA GLN A 381 26.72 -5.06 13.71
C GLN A 381 26.48 -5.16 15.23
N ARG A 382 25.34 -4.70 15.73
CA ARG A 382 24.96 -4.80 17.16
C ARG A 382 24.73 -6.25 17.59
N GLU A 383 24.21 -7.10 16.70
CA GLU A 383 24.02 -8.54 16.98
C GLU A 383 25.33 -9.34 16.94
N GLN A 384 26.29 -8.96 16.08
CA GLN A 384 27.60 -9.60 15.99
C GLN A 384 28.59 -9.12 17.07
N GLY A 385 28.32 -7.98 17.69
CA GLY A 385 29.14 -7.41 18.78
C GLY A 385 28.69 -7.84 20.18
N ARG A 386 27.68 -8.73 20.27
CA ARG A 386 27.22 -9.39 21.50
C ARG A 386 27.59 -10.87 21.48
#